data_d39129c2ace17e45e5bba7939df8b46d
#
_entry.id   d39129c2ace17e45e5bba7939df8b46d
#
_cell.length_a   1.000
_cell.length_b   1.000
_cell.length_c   1.000
_cell.angle_alpha   90.00
_cell.angle_beta   90.00
_cell.angle_gamma   90.00
#
_symmetry.space_group_name_H-M   'P 1'
#
loop_
_entity.id
_entity.type
_entity.pdbx_description
1 polymer ?
#
loop_
_entity_poly.entity_id
_entity_poly.type
_entity_poly.pdbx_seq_one_letter_code
_entity_poly.pdbx_strand_id
1 'polypeptide(L)'
;MENEQKGMKQKILSFLKNSWLVIMLIPFGLLIFAGTVAAHISDNAFALNIQLNDSSELEVEYGTEFRDPGASAYVSGTVLLKDPEKIDVTSAGYVDTDMIGTYSVVYTARFGDLEKTEIRTVYVVDTTPPVITLVSDPDTYTLPGHPYKEEGFKAYDAYDGDITDRVTRVEKDGFVYYSVEDSSGNVGTVSRKIVYNDKTPPELTLLGSQFVISYQGSAYQDPGCTATDDACENIAGRITVSGSVDTNKIGCYILTYRVEDDFGNVDEAQRIVHVVQPPIAGRVIYLTFDDGPGPFTNKLLDVLKKYDVKATFFLVSRSSISIANRIVSEGHSVGIHSVSHDYNKIYASEEAFFNDLYGMQKIIRDTTGVTTYLMRFPGGSSNKVSSFNPGIMSRLVNLVEAEGFRYFDWNVGSSDTSDLTSEQIAQNVISGIRRTSKAVVLQHDIYERSVNAVEQIILWGLENGYTFAALDYASPTAHHGVNN
;
A
#
# COMPACT_ATOMS: atom_id res chain seq x y z
N MET A 1 -49.29 -20.75 -19.88
CA MET A 1 -50.10 -19.69 -19.25
C MET A 1 -51.30 -20.25 -18.45
N GLU A 2 -52.06 -21.24 -18.93
CA GLU A 2 -53.20 -21.78 -18.17
C GLU A 2 -52.81 -22.65 -16.95
N ASN A 3 -51.64 -23.26 -16.95
CA ASN A 3 -51.14 -24.07 -15.83
C ASN A 3 -50.47 -23.23 -14.71
N GLU A 4 -50.00 -22.03 -15.01
CA GLU A 4 -49.45 -21.13 -13.96
C GLU A 4 -50.53 -20.41 -13.17
N GLN A 5 -51.65 -20.06 -13.80
CA GLN A 5 -52.81 -19.48 -13.09
C GLN A 5 -53.49 -20.46 -12.14
N LYS A 6 -53.46 -21.80 -12.45
CA LYS A 6 -53.98 -22.82 -11.52
C LYS A 6 -53.05 -23.01 -10.32
N GLY A 7 -51.74 -22.89 -10.50
CA GLY A 7 -50.74 -22.99 -9.43
C GLY A 7 -50.84 -21.84 -8.42
N MET A 8 -51.08 -20.63 -8.91
CA MET A 8 -51.21 -19.43 -8.06
C MET A 8 -52.51 -19.44 -7.26
N LYS A 9 -53.63 -19.85 -7.86
CA LYS A 9 -54.91 -20.01 -7.09
C LYS A 9 -54.83 -21.07 -6.00
N GLN A 10 -54.10 -22.16 -6.20
CA GLN A 10 -53.89 -23.16 -5.16
C GLN A 10 -52.99 -22.69 -4.01
N LYS A 11 -51.98 -21.88 -4.28
CA LYS A 11 -51.13 -21.29 -3.23
C LYS A 11 -51.87 -20.26 -2.40
N ILE A 12 -52.68 -19.43 -3.01
CA ILE A 12 -53.53 -18.45 -2.29
C ILE A 12 -54.55 -19.17 -1.39
N LEU A 13 -55.17 -20.27 -1.85
CA LEU A 13 -56.09 -21.04 -1.02
C LEU A 13 -55.41 -21.78 0.14
N SER A 14 -54.15 -22.18 0.00
CA SER A 14 -53.37 -22.83 1.08
C SER A 14 -52.95 -21.83 2.14
N PHE A 15 -52.65 -20.61 1.75
CA PHE A 15 -52.26 -19.51 2.65
C PHE A 15 -53.44 -19.08 3.53
N LEU A 16 -54.63 -19.00 2.96
CA LEU A 16 -55.87 -18.67 3.71
C LEU A 16 -56.28 -19.76 4.71
N LYS A 17 -55.82 -21.00 4.55
CA LYS A 17 -56.11 -22.11 5.49
C LYS A 17 -55.18 -22.16 6.72
N ASN A 18 -54.02 -21.54 6.67
CA ASN A 18 -53.02 -21.62 7.75
C ASN A 18 -52.87 -20.33 8.59
N SER A 19 -53.58 -19.26 8.24
CA SER A 19 -53.50 -17.99 8.99
C SER A 19 -54.65 -17.88 10.03
N TRP A 20 -54.62 -18.76 11.00
CA TRP A 20 -55.52 -18.74 12.15
C TRP A 20 -54.93 -17.98 13.34
N LEU A 21 -54.28 -16.86 13.12
CA LEU A 21 -53.88 -16.02 14.23
C LEU A 21 -53.60 -14.57 13.76
N VAL A 22 -54.60 -13.79 13.54
CA VAL A 22 -54.71 -12.35 13.83
C VAL A 22 -56.11 -11.91 13.44
N ILE A 23 -57.09 -12.29 14.23
CA ILE A 23 -58.38 -11.61 14.29
C ILE A 23 -58.52 -11.14 15.73
N MET A 24 -58.15 -9.90 15.95
CA MET A 24 -58.60 -9.20 17.16
C MET A 24 -58.94 -7.75 16.82
N LEU A 25 -60.21 -7.46 17.03
CA LEU A 25 -60.80 -6.18 17.35
C LEU A 25 -61.06 -5.18 16.21
N ILE A 26 -62.19 -5.37 15.57
CA ILE A 26 -63.01 -4.25 15.11
C ILE A 26 -64.42 -4.44 15.74
N PRO A 27 -65.03 -3.43 16.40
CA PRO A 27 -66.31 -3.57 16.99
C PRO A 27 -67.41 -3.67 15.91
N PHE A 28 -68.12 -4.73 15.98
CA PHE A 28 -69.28 -5.11 15.19
C PHE A 28 -70.38 -4.08 15.28
N GLY A 29 -70.86 -3.70 14.14
CA GLY A 29 -72.13 -3.00 14.00
C GLY A 29 -72.77 -3.19 12.63
N LEU A 30 -73.00 -4.42 12.22
CA LEU A 30 -73.91 -4.62 11.08
C LEU A 30 -74.78 -5.85 11.30
N LEU A 31 -75.95 -5.58 11.87
CA LEU A 31 -77.09 -6.51 11.79
C LEU A 31 -77.68 -6.43 10.38
N ILE A 32 -77.53 -7.55 9.64
CA ILE A 32 -78.27 -7.70 8.39
C ILE A 32 -79.72 -8.01 8.75
N PHE A 33 -80.61 -7.06 8.58
CA PHE A 33 -82.00 -7.29 8.58
C PHE A 33 -82.46 -7.62 7.15
N ALA A 34 -82.72 -8.88 6.87
CA ALA A 34 -83.50 -9.28 5.73
C ALA A 34 -84.98 -9.03 6.03
N GLY A 35 -85.46 -7.83 5.75
CA GLY A 35 -86.87 -7.50 5.82
C GLY A 35 -87.55 -7.79 4.49
N THR A 36 -88.35 -8.84 4.44
CA THR A 36 -89.33 -9.04 3.35
C THR A 36 -90.31 -7.88 3.35
N VAL A 37 -90.15 -6.96 2.41
CA VAL A 37 -91.19 -5.93 2.16
C VAL A 37 -92.19 -6.47 1.16
N ALA A 38 -93.43 -6.70 1.60
CA ALA A 38 -94.55 -6.92 0.72
C ALA A 38 -94.76 -5.68 -0.15
N ALA A 39 -94.62 -5.83 -1.45
CA ALA A 39 -94.78 -4.75 -2.40
C ALA A 39 -96.27 -4.32 -2.43
N HIS A 40 -96.53 -3.11 -1.94
CA HIS A 40 -97.67 -2.37 -2.42
C HIS A 40 -97.30 -1.75 -3.76
N ILE A 41 -97.94 -2.22 -4.81
CA ILE A 41 -97.77 -1.64 -6.14
C ILE A 41 -98.45 -0.27 -6.12
N SER A 42 -97.75 0.77 -5.92
CA SER A 42 -98.18 2.11 -6.25
C SER A 42 -97.50 2.48 -7.60
N ASP A 43 -98.26 3.09 -8.51
CA ASP A 43 -97.77 3.45 -9.87
C ASP A 43 -96.60 4.45 -9.92
N ASN A 44 -95.89 4.64 -8.83
CA ASN A 44 -94.69 5.47 -8.68
C ASN A 44 -93.56 4.74 -7.92
N ALA A 45 -93.11 3.61 -8.44
CA ALA A 45 -91.96 2.92 -7.85
C ALA A 45 -90.65 3.63 -8.27
N PHE A 46 -89.98 4.24 -7.30
CA PHE A 46 -88.64 4.74 -7.49
C PHE A 46 -87.60 3.60 -7.29
N ALA A 47 -86.62 3.52 -8.17
CA ALA A 47 -85.48 2.62 -8.03
C ALA A 47 -84.25 3.43 -7.75
N LEU A 48 -83.63 3.27 -6.58
CA LEU A 48 -82.37 3.85 -6.23
C LEU A 48 -81.22 2.89 -6.70
N ASN A 49 -80.31 3.40 -7.50
CA ASN A 49 -79.18 2.68 -8.01
C ASN A 49 -77.90 3.39 -7.53
N ILE A 50 -76.90 2.60 -7.15
CA ILE A 50 -75.58 3.05 -6.83
C ILE A 50 -74.57 2.22 -7.65
N GLN A 51 -73.62 2.88 -8.19
CA GLN A 51 -72.60 2.26 -9.02
C GLN A 51 -71.21 2.80 -8.60
N LEU A 52 -70.29 1.91 -8.33
CA LEU A 52 -68.91 2.28 -8.03
C LEU A 52 -68.29 2.92 -9.29
N ASN A 53 -67.58 4.03 -9.09
CA ASN A 53 -66.72 4.60 -10.10
C ASN A 53 -65.41 3.78 -10.09
N ASP A 54 -65.13 2.96 -11.11
CA ASP A 54 -64.10 1.98 -11.18
C ASP A 54 -64.43 0.62 -10.51
N SER A 55 -63.43 -0.25 -10.30
CA SER A 55 -63.58 -1.61 -9.79
C SER A 55 -64.13 -1.67 -8.36
N SER A 56 -64.86 -2.73 -8.05
CA SER A 56 -65.25 -3.08 -6.66
C SER A 56 -64.08 -3.60 -5.82
N GLU A 57 -62.98 -3.99 -6.47
CA GLU A 57 -61.73 -4.43 -5.83
C GLU A 57 -60.60 -3.61 -6.42
N LEU A 58 -59.78 -3.02 -5.54
CA LEU A 58 -58.57 -2.25 -5.91
C LEU A 58 -57.39 -2.77 -5.13
N GLU A 59 -56.24 -2.79 -5.77
CA GLU A 59 -54.95 -3.00 -5.13
C GLU A 59 -54.21 -1.66 -5.02
N VAL A 60 -53.59 -1.45 -3.87
CA VAL A 60 -52.81 -0.24 -3.56
C VAL A 60 -51.47 -0.68 -2.97
N GLU A 61 -50.38 -0.14 -3.50
CA GLU A 61 -49.07 -0.43 -3.01
C GLU A 61 -48.85 0.19 -1.62
N TYR A 62 -48.21 -0.55 -0.72
CA TYR A 62 -47.80 -0.09 0.62
C TYR A 62 -47.07 1.26 0.55
N GLY A 63 -47.39 2.15 1.49
CA GLY A 63 -46.75 3.47 1.58
C GLY A 63 -47.15 4.48 0.50
N THR A 64 -48.09 4.10 -0.44
CA THR A 64 -48.54 5.02 -1.48
C THR A 64 -49.89 5.67 -1.10
N GLU A 65 -50.20 6.84 -1.67
CA GLU A 65 -51.45 7.55 -1.40
C GLU A 65 -52.63 6.84 -2.07
N PHE A 66 -53.58 6.33 -1.28
CA PHE A 66 -54.87 5.85 -1.82
C PHE A 66 -55.79 7.00 -2.18
N ARG A 67 -56.24 7.03 -3.43
CA ARG A 67 -57.23 7.97 -3.92
C ARG A 67 -58.52 7.25 -4.28
N ASP A 68 -59.54 7.38 -3.45
CA ASP A 68 -60.83 6.76 -3.66
C ASP A 68 -61.49 7.29 -4.96
N PRO A 69 -61.77 6.42 -5.96
CA PRO A 69 -62.53 6.83 -7.16
C PRO A 69 -63.99 7.23 -6.88
N GLY A 70 -64.51 6.89 -5.70
CA GLY A 70 -65.88 7.21 -5.32
C GLY A 70 -66.92 6.32 -5.94
N ALA A 71 -68.19 6.73 -5.79
CA ALA A 71 -69.36 6.09 -6.38
C ALA A 71 -70.32 7.14 -6.90
N SER A 72 -71.19 6.76 -7.82
CA SER A 72 -72.28 7.58 -8.35
C SER A 72 -73.60 6.91 -8.09
N ALA A 73 -74.57 7.69 -7.71
CA ALA A 73 -75.98 7.17 -7.50
C ALA A 73 -76.99 7.99 -8.28
N TYR A 74 -78.05 7.30 -8.65
CA TYR A 74 -79.17 7.90 -9.37
C TYR A 74 -80.41 7.19 -9.01
N VAL A 75 -81.51 7.96 -8.99
CA VAL A 75 -82.88 7.45 -8.84
C VAL A 75 -83.58 7.49 -10.20
N SER A 76 -84.30 6.44 -10.51
CA SER A 76 -85.17 6.37 -11.68
C SER A 76 -86.60 6.03 -11.24
N GLY A 77 -87.58 6.59 -11.93
CA GLY A 77 -88.99 6.32 -11.68
C GLY A 77 -89.80 6.17 -12.97
N THR A 78 -90.85 5.42 -12.94
CA THR A 78 -91.58 5.03 -14.17
C THR A 78 -92.54 6.09 -14.68
N VAL A 79 -92.93 7.10 -13.87
CA VAL A 79 -93.94 8.10 -14.27
C VAL A 79 -93.50 9.55 -14.05
N LEU A 80 -92.73 9.86 -13.00
CA LEU A 80 -92.45 11.24 -12.61
C LEU A 80 -91.01 11.68 -12.96
N LEU A 81 -90.05 10.75 -13.15
CA LEU A 81 -88.68 11.05 -13.55
C LEU A 81 -88.42 10.45 -14.93
N LYS A 82 -88.45 11.30 -15.96
CA LYS A 82 -88.06 10.90 -17.33
C LYS A 82 -86.62 10.63 -17.51
N ASP A 83 -85.75 11.33 -16.78
CA ASP A 83 -84.33 11.16 -16.76
C ASP A 83 -83.85 10.80 -15.34
N PRO A 84 -82.85 9.97 -15.17
CA PRO A 84 -82.26 9.63 -13.89
C PRO A 84 -81.78 10.87 -13.15
N GLU A 85 -82.18 11.09 -11.91
CA GLU A 85 -81.74 12.18 -11.06
C GLU A 85 -80.49 11.70 -10.27
N LYS A 86 -79.44 12.50 -10.27
CA LYS A 86 -78.20 12.23 -9.55
C LYS A 86 -78.43 12.45 -8.05
N ILE A 87 -78.05 11.46 -7.26
CA ILE A 87 -78.10 11.46 -5.82
C ILE A 87 -76.71 11.54 -5.21
N ASP A 88 -76.59 12.31 -4.13
CA ASP A 88 -75.37 12.39 -3.38
C ASP A 88 -75.00 11.04 -2.72
N VAL A 89 -73.79 10.65 -2.82
CA VAL A 89 -73.25 9.44 -2.19
C VAL A 89 -72.34 9.86 -1.04
N THR A 90 -72.55 9.29 0.11
CA THR A 90 -71.64 9.41 1.24
C THR A 90 -70.76 8.17 1.30
N SER A 91 -69.50 8.35 1.58
CA SER A 91 -68.52 7.25 1.79
C SER A 91 -68.11 7.17 3.26
N ALA A 92 -67.92 5.96 3.73
CA ALA A 92 -67.46 5.65 5.08
C ALA A 92 -66.42 4.50 4.98
N GLY A 93 -65.28 4.65 5.64
CA GLY A 93 -64.22 3.72 5.67
C GLY A 93 -62.86 4.48 5.59
N TYR A 94 -61.81 3.89 6.13
CA TYR A 94 -60.47 4.40 6.07
C TYR A 94 -59.56 3.30 5.52
N VAL A 95 -58.73 3.66 4.58
CA VAL A 95 -57.69 2.77 4.03
C VAL A 95 -56.36 3.26 4.57
N ASP A 96 -55.73 2.45 5.41
CA ASP A 96 -54.39 2.69 5.93
C ASP A 96 -53.37 2.05 5.00
N THR A 97 -52.73 2.88 4.19
CA THR A 97 -51.75 2.39 3.22
C THR A 97 -50.38 2.11 3.86
N ASP A 98 -50.18 2.48 5.12
CA ASP A 98 -48.97 2.12 5.89
C ASP A 98 -49.10 0.76 6.60
N MET A 99 -50.21 0.04 6.33
CA MET A 99 -50.44 -1.30 6.88
C MET A 99 -51.00 -2.23 5.81
N ILE A 100 -50.26 -3.29 5.47
CA ILE A 100 -50.72 -4.34 4.55
C ILE A 100 -52.00 -4.98 5.11
N GLY A 101 -53.04 -5.10 4.28
CA GLY A 101 -54.31 -5.68 4.72
C GLY A 101 -55.45 -5.44 3.74
N THR A 102 -56.67 -5.84 4.19
CA THR A 102 -57.90 -5.68 3.42
C THR A 102 -58.77 -4.64 4.09
N TYR A 103 -59.13 -3.62 3.35
CA TYR A 103 -59.94 -2.50 3.81
C TYR A 103 -61.24 -2.43 3.02
N SER A 104 -62.23 -1.80 3.58
CA SER A 104 -63.54 -1.62 2.93
C SER A 104 -63.96 -0.16 2.99
N VAL A 105 -64.39 0.37 1.86
CA VAL A 105 -65.10 1.67 1.76
C VAL A 105 -66.49 1.41 1.39
N VAL A 106 -67.42 1.84 2.26
CA VAL A 106 -68.91 1.67 2.11
C VAL A 106 -69.51 2.96 1.56
N TYR A 107 -70.16 2.87 0.43
CA TYR A 107 -70.83 3.99 -0.20
C TYR A 107 -72.30 3.85 0.06
N THR A 108 -72.95 4.91 0.53
CA THR A 108 -74.42 4.93 0.86
C THR A 108 -75.05 6.06 0.10
N ALA A 109 -76.19 5.75 -0.59
CA ALA A 109 -77.05 6.70 -1.22
C ALA A 109 -78.45 6.59 -0.57
N ARG A 110 -79.14 7.74 -0.36
CA ARG A 110 -80.50 7.81 0.23
C ARG A 110 -81.39 8.69 -0.59
N PHE A 111 -82.63 8.23 -0.83
CA PHE A 111 -83.67 8.99 -1.47
C PHE A 111 -85.00 8.68 -0.82
N GLY A 112 -85.58 9.61 -0.04
CA GLY A 112 -86.75 9.34 0.80
C GLY A 112 -86.46 8.21 1.80
N ASP A 113 -87.31 7.19 1.80
CA ASP A 113 -87.10 5.99 2.64
C ASP A 113 -86.24 4.91 1.98
N LEU A 114 -85.73 5.16 0.74
CA LEU A 114 -84.87 4.24 0.07
C LEU A 114 -83.40 4.49 0.47
N GLU A 115 -82.77 3.42 0.86
CA GLU A 115 -81.26 3.40 1.11
C GLU A 115 -80.67 2.25 0.34
N LYS A 116 -79.52 2.51 -0.26
CA LYS A 116 -78.72 1.49 -0.94
C LYS A 116 -77.28 1.69 -0.64
N THR A 117 -76.57 0.59 -0.47
CA THR A 117 -75.12 0.57 -0.20
C THR A 117 -74.39 -0.29 -1.23
N GLU A 118 -73.13 0.12 -1.54
CA GLU A 118 -72.16 -0.68 -2.27
C GLU A 118 -70.86 -0.63 -1.50
N ILE A 119 -70.03 -1.67 -1.64
CA ILE A 119 -68.80 -1.81 -0.92
C ILE A 119 -67.66 -1.96 -1.93
N ARG A 120 -66.63 -1.16 -1.74
CA ARG A 120 -65.35 -1.35 -2.41
C ARG A 120 -64.37 -2.01 -1.43
N THR A 121 -63.72 -3.08 -1.88
CA THR A 121 -62.64 -3.73 -1.16
C THR A 121 -61.32 -3.18 -1.68
N VAL A 122 -60.43 -2.75 -0.78
CA VAL A 122 -59.11 -2.26 -1.11
C VAL A 122 -58.09 -3.15 -0.43
N TYR A 123 -57.21 -3.74 -1.24
CA TYR A 123 -56.10 -4.55 -0.78
C TYR A 123 -54.82 -3.67 -0.76
N VAL A 124 -54.32 -3.41 0.41
CA VAL A 124 -52.98 -2.80 0.55
C VAL A 124 -51.99 -3.95 0.51
N VAL A 125 -51.13 -3.93 -0.49
CA VAL A 125 -50.17 -5.00 -0.79
C VAL A 125 -48.78 -4.41 -0.94
N ASP A 126 -47.80 -5.24 -0.77
CA ASP A 126 -46.42 -4.91 -1.14
C ASP A 126 -46.04 -5.81 -2.33
N THR A 127 -45.80 -5.20 -3.46
CA THR A 127 -45.38 -5.85 -4.71
C THR A 127 -44.03 -5.34 -5.19
N THR A 128 -43.44 -4.44 -4.42
CA THR A 128 -42.16 -3.80 -4.76
C THR A 128 -40.98 -4.67 -4.32
N PRO A 129 -40.12 -5.15 -5.23
CA PRO A 129 -38.97 -5.93 -4.83
C PRO A 129 -37.98 -5.12 -4.01
N PRO A 130 -37.27 -5.75 -3.06
CA PRO A 130 -36.22 -5.13 -2.29
C PRO A 130 -35.04 -4.71 -3.20
N VAL A 131 -34.36 -3.64 -2.81
CA VAL A 131 -33.22 -3.08 -3.54
C VAL A 131 -31.91 -3.48 -2.85
N ILE A 132 -31.03 -4.18 -3.58
CA ILE A 132 -29.68 -4.50 -3.13
C ILE A 132 -28.71 -3.44 -3.67
N THR A 133 -28.00 -2.76 -2.77
CA THR A 133 -26.95 -1.80 -3.09
C THR A 133 -25.58 -2.41 -2.78
N LEU A 134 -24.72 -2.50 -3.78
CA LEU A 134 -23.35 -2.98 -3.62
C LEU A 134 -22.45 -1.86 -3.11
N VAL A 135 -21.67 -2.14 -2.07
CA VAL A 135 -20.60 -1.27 -1.60
C VAL A 135 -19.40 -1.50 -2.51
N SER A 136 -18.70 -0.44 -2.91
CA SER A 136 -17.41 -0.51 -3.62
C SER A 136 -16.34 0.01 -2.69
N ASP A 137 -15.39 -0.87 -2.34
CA ASP A 137 -14.21 -0.54 -1.56
C ASP A 137 -12.96 -0.71 -2.45
N PRO A 138 -12.30 0.39 -2.85
CA PRO A 138 -11.13 0.33 -3.75
C PRO A 138 -9.91 -0.36 -3.12
N ASP A 139 -9.90 -0.53 -1.79
CA ASP A 139 -8.83 -1.23 -1.09
C ASP A 139 -9.09 -2.72 -0.92
N THR A 140 -10.31 -3.16 -1.25
CA THR A 140 -10.68 -4.58 -1.27
C THR A 140 -10.50 -5.14 -2.68
N TYR A 141 -9.76 -6.23 -2.80
CA TYR A 141 -9.58 -6.95 -4.05
C TYR A 141 -9.46 -8.46 -3.79
N THR A 142 -9.71 -9.23 -4.83
CA THR A 142 -9.57 -10.69 -4.81
C THR A 142 -8.28 -11.07 -5.53
N LEU A 143 -7.42 -11.84 -4.85
CA LEU A 143 -6.21 -12.38 -5.47
C LEU A 143 -6.56 -13.50 -6.45
N PRO A 144 -5.83 -13.66 -7.56
CA PRO A 144 -5.96 -14.82 -8.43
C PRO A 144 -5.77 -16.14 -7.68
N GLY A 145 -6.63 -17.11 -7.94
CA GLY A 145 -6.57 -18.41 -7.28
C GLY A 145 -7.11 -18.46 -5.83
N HIS A 146 -7.51 -17.32 -5.27
CA HIS A 146 -8.09 -17.19 -3.93
C HIS A 146 -9.60 -17.03 -3.98
N PRO A 147 -10.35 -17.40 -2.89
CA PRO A 147 -11.78 -17.15 -2.75
C PRO A 147 -12.08 -15.66 -2.87
N TYR A 148 -13.27 -15.35 -3.46
CA TYR A 148 -13.73 -13.99 -3.57
C TYR A 148 -13.77 -13.28 -2.22
N LYS A 149 -13.20 -12.09 -2.17
CA LYS A 149 -13.23 -11.20 -1.02
C LYS A 149 -14.36 -10.18 -1.17
N GLU A 150 -15.36 -10.27 -0.28
CA GLU A 150 -16.55 -9.42 -0.31
C GLU A 150 -16.22 -7.97 0.06
N GLU A 151 -16.64 -7.03 -0.81
CA GLU A 151 -16.50 -5.59 -0.58
C GLU A 151 -17.64 -5.01 0.28
N GLY A 152 -18.77 -5.73 0.33
CA GLY A 152 -19.94 -5.37 1.09
C GLY A 152 -21.17 -5.08 0.22
N PHE A 153 -22.32 -5.18 0.85
CA PHE A 153 -23.64 -4.89 0.26
C PHE A 153 -24.61 -4.48 1.35
N LYS A 154 -25.73 -3.87 0.94
CA LYS A 154 -26.90 -3.60 1.79
C LYS A 154 -28.16 -3.93 0.99
N ALA A 155 -29.19 -4.42 1.68
CA ALA A 155 -30.49 -4.62 1.09
C ALA A 155 -31.56 -3.92 1.92
N TYR A 156 -32.45 -3.22 1.23
CA TYR A 156 -33.50 -2.46 1.84
C TYR A 156 -34.83 -2.68 1.07
N ASP A 157 -35.86 -2.87 1.79
CA ASP A 157 -37.23 -2.95 1.29
C ASP A 157 -38.10 -1.87 1.91
N ALA A 158 -39.15 -1.43 1.18
CA ALA A 158 -40.02 -0.36 1.64
C ALA A 158 -40.86 -0.79 2.84
N TYR A 159 -41.32 -2.04 2.86
CA TYR A 159 -42.15 -2.62 3.93
C TYR A 159 -41.27 -3.27 5.02
N ASP A 160 -40.37 -4.14 4.65
CA ASP A 160 -39.52 -4.92 5.58
C ASP A 160 -38.37 -4.13 6.22
N GLY A 161 -38.01 -2.97 5.63
CA GLY A 161 -36.88 -2.18 6.07
C GLY A 161 -35.53 -2.78 5.67
N ASP A 162 -34.53 -2.77 6.58
CA ASP A 162 -33.22 -3.38 6.34
C ASP A 162 -33.30 -4.91 6.45
N ILE A 163 -33.09 -5.57 5.31
CA ILE A 163 -33.10 -7.03 5.17
C ILE A 163 -31.74 -7.57 4.65
N THR A 164 -30.66 -6.82 4.91
CA THR A 164 -29.32 -7.18 4.49
C THR A 164 -28.92 -8.60 4.92
N ASP A 165 -29.33 -9.02 6.11
CA ASP A 165 -29.00 -10.34 6.66
C ASP A 165 -29.71 -11.50 5.93
N ARG A 166 -30.73 -11.22 5.11
CA ARG A 166 -31.46 -12.22 4.32
C ARG A 166 -30.82 -12.45 2.94
N VAL A 167 -29.83 -11.63 2.54
CA VAL A 167 -29.20 -11.74 1.21
C VAL A 167 -28.45 -13.03 1.07
N THR A 168 -28.74 -13.77 0.02
CA THR A 168 -28.00 -14.96 -0.39
C THR A 168 -27.02 -14.61 -1.50
N ARG A 169 -25.83 -15.29 -1.50
CA ARG A 169 -24.77 -15.08 -2.50
C ARG A 169 -24.40 -16.37 -3.18
N VAL A 170 -24.16 -16.28 -4.49
CA VAL A 170 -23.64 -17.41 -5.30
C VAL A 170 -22.55 -16.90 -6.23
N GLU A 171 -21.35 -17.49 -6.15
CA GLU A 171 -20.25 -17.23 -7.06
C GLU A 171 -20.36 -18.14 -8.27
N LYS A 172 -20.38 -17.58 -9.46
CA LYS A 172 -20.46 -18.35 -10.70
C LYS A 172 -19.94 -17.54 -11.88
N ASP A 173 -19.16 -18.19 -12.74
CA ASP A 173 -18.69 -17.66 -14.03
C ASP A 173 -18.00 -16.27 -13.91
N GLY A 174 -17.24 -16.04 -12.82
CA GLY A 174 -16.54 -14.77 -12.57
C GLY A 174 -17.43 -13.64 -12.07
N PHE A 175 -18.63 -13.97 -11.59
CA PHE A 175 -19.56 -13.04 -10.97
C PHE A 175 -20.01 -13.55 -9.60
N VAL A 176 -20.38 -12.60 -8.73
CA VAL A 176 -21.13 -12.86 -7.51
C VAL A 176 -22.55 -12.38 -7.75
N TYR A 177 -23.51 -13.27 -7.61
CA TYR A 177 -24.94 -12.99 -7.71
C TYR A 177 -25.52 -12.88 -6.31
N TYR A 178 -26.24 -11.79 -6.07
CA TYR A 178 -26.92 -11.51 -4.80
C TYR A 178 -28.43 -11.60 -5.05
N SER A 179 -29.16 -12.22 -4.14
CA SER A 179 -30.59 -12.34 -4.18
C SER A 179 -31.16 -12.23 -2.77
N VAL A 180 -32.27 -11.52 -2.64
CA VAL A 180 -33.03 -11.39 -1.39
C VAL A 180 -34.52 -11.43 -1.70
N GLU A 181 -35.29 -12.11 -0.85
CA GLU A 181 -36.75 -12.17 -0.88
C GLU A 181 -37.28 -11.44 0.35
N ASP A 182 -38.27 -10.54 0.14
CA ASP A 182 -38.98 -9.88 1.21
C ASP A 182 -40.03 -10.81 1.87
N SER A 183 -40.78 -10.31 2.86
CA SER A 183 -41.84 -11.08 3.51
C SER A 183 -43.12 -11.23 2.65
N SER A 184 -43.25 -10.44 1.61
CA SER A 184 -44.33 -10.46 0.64
C SER A 184 -44.07 -11.42 -0.53
N GLY A 185 -42.80 -11.93 -0.67
CA GLY A 185 -42.37 -12.86 -1.71
C GLY A 185 -41.84 -12.20 -2.96
N ASN A 186 -41.57 -10.88 -2.93
CA ASN A 186 -40.90 -10.21 -4.04
C ASN A 186 -39.38 -10.43 -3.95
N VAL A 187 -38.71 -10.57 -5.11
CA VAL A 187 -37.27 -10.91 -5.16
C VAL A 187 -36.48 -9.81 -5.82
N GLY A 188 -35.53 -9.25 -5.08
CA GLY A 188 -34.52 -8.35 -5.57
C GLY A 188 -33.24 -9.11 -5.92
N THR A 189 -32.59 -8.73 -7.04
CA THR A 189 -31.31 -9.34 -7.47
C THR A 189 -30.35 -8.30 -8.01
N VAL A 190 -29.06 -8.54 -7.78
CA VAL A 190 -27.98 -7.77 -8.39
C VAL A 190 -26.75 -8.68 -8.59
N SER A 191 -25.83 -8.32 -9.46
CA SER A 191 -24.59 -9.05 -9.62
C SER A 191 -23.40 -8.11 -9.65
N ARG A 192 -22.24 -8.63 -9.18
CA ARG A 192 -20.93 -7.97 -9.23
C ARG A 192 -19.97 -8.86 -10.01
N LYS A 193 -19.23 -8.28 -10.95
CA LYS A 193 -18.12 -8.97 -11.60
C LYS A 193 -16.95 -9.08 -10.63
N ILE A 194 -16.38 -10.26 -10.47
CA ILE A 194 -15.15 -10.46 -9.70
C ILE A 194 -14.00 -9.86 -10.49
N VAL A 195 -13.31 -8.89 -9.91
CA VAL A 195 -12.10 -8.32 -10.46
C VAL A 195 -10.93 -8.85 -9.64
N TYR A 196 -10.07 -9.62 -10.31
CA TYR A 196 -8.83 -10.07 -9.70
C TYR A 196 -7.78 -8.97 -9.82
N ASN A 197 -7.13 -8.68 -8.73
CA ASN A 197 -6.05 -7.71 -8.65
C ASN A 197 -5.03 -8.19 -7.62
N ASP A 198 -3.85 -7.58 -7.66
CA ASP A 198 -2.82 -7.75 -6.67
C ASP A 198 -2.08 -6.42 -6.50
N LYS A 199 -1.84 -6.02 -5.26
CA LYS A 199 -1.09 -4.82 -4.90
C LYS A 199 0.16 -5.14 -4.09
N THR A 200 0.40 -6.41 -3.82
CA THR A 200 1.52 -6.90 -3.02
C THR A 200 2.71 -7.13 -3.95
N PRO A 201 3.85 -6.48 -3.74
CA PRO A 201 5.05 -6.80 -4.50
C PRO A 201 5.54 -8.23 -4.18
N PRO A 202 6.14 -8.92 -5.15
CA PRO A 202 6.87 -10.15 -4.87
C PRO A 202 7.99 -9.90 -3.85
N GLU A 203 8.40 -10.93 -3.13
CA GLU A 203 9.48 -10.87 -2.15
C GLU A 203 10.74 -11.55 -2.69
N LEU A 204 11.80 -10.77 -2.95
CA LEU A 204 13.11 -11.24 -3.36
C LEU A 204 13.97 -11.63 -2.15
N THR A 205 14.54 -12.82 -2.18
CA THR A 205 15.49 -13.29 -1.16
C THR A 205 16.83 -13.66 -1.81
N LEU A 206 17.91 -12.96 -1.44
CA LEU A 206 19.27 -13.30 -1.91
C LEU A 206 19.72 -14.64 -1.36
N LEU A 207 20.28 -15.49 -2.22
CA LEU A 207 20.95 -16.72 -1.79
C LEU A 207 22.39 -16.39 -1.39
N GLY A 208 22.72 -16.62 -0.11
CA GLY A 208 24.02 -16.26 0.45
C GLY A 208 24.14 -14.79 0.89
N SER A 209 25.36 -14.28 1.00
CA SER A 209 25.60 -12.93 1.54
C SER A 209 25.30 -11.84 0.54
N GLN A 210 24.74 -10.72 1.02
CA GLN A 210 24.57 -9.50 0.26
C GLN A 210 25.93 -8.84 -0.08
N PHE A 211 26.90 -8.89 0.84
CA PHE A 211 28.24 -8.35 0.68
C PHE A 211 29.22 -9.51 0.50
N VAL A 212 29.95 -9.53 -0.62
CA VAL A 212 30.83 -10.61 -1.00
C VAL A 212 32.24 -10.06 -1.30
N ILE A 213 33.26 -10.73 -0.81
CA ILE A 213 34.64 -10.46 -1.18
C ILE A 213 35.09 -11.51 -2.21
N SER A 214 35.65 -11.05 -3.33
CA SER A 214 36.31 -11.87 -4.35
C SER A 214 37.72 -11.38 -4.54
N TYR A 215 38.70 -12.28 -4.59
CA TYR A 215 40.09 -11.87 -4.85
C TYR A 215 40.31 -11.64 -6.34
N GLN A 216 41.14 -10.62 -6.66
CA GLN A 216 41.50 -10.32 -8.03
C GLN A 216 42.08 -11.58 -8.72
N GLY A 217 41.60 -11.85 -9.93
CA GLY A 217 42.00 -13.02 -10.72
C GLY A 217 41.30 -14.34 -10.31
N SER A 218 40.48 -14.35 -9.26
CA SER A 218 39.70 -15.53 -8.86
C SER A 218 38.41 -15.60 -9.65
N ALA A 219 37.90 -16.81 -9.88
CA ALA A 219 36.55 -16.98 -10.44
C ALA A 219 35.49 -16.56 -9.41
N TYR A 220 34.56 -15.73 -9.82
CA TYR A 220 33.36 -15.40 -9.06
C TYR A 220 32.16 -16.16 -9.61
N GLN A 221 31.44 -16.84 -8.75
CA GLN A 221 30.18 -17.47 -9.09
C GLN A 221 29.08 -16.85 -8.22
N ASP A 222 28.11 -16.25 -8.88
CA ASP A 222 26.96 -15.65 -8.18
C ASP A 222 26.02 -16.75 -7.63
N PRO A 223 25.70 -16.74 -6.32
CA PRO A 223 24.72 -17.67 -5.75
C PRO A 223 23.31 -17.44 -6.24
N GLY A 224 23.00 -16.25 -6.79
CA GLY A 224 21.67 -15.89 -7.26
C GLY A 224 20.72 -15.45 -6.16
N CYS A 225 19.43 -15.47 -6.47
CA CYS A 225 18.35 -15.18 -5.56
C CYS A 225 17.11 -16.05 -5.90
N THR A 226 16.12 -16.04 -5.00
CA THR A 226 14.79 -16.61 -5.23
C THR A 226 13.73 -15.54 -5.00
N ALA A 227 12.49 -15.83 -5.44
CA ALA A 227 11.36 -14.95 -5.20
C ALA A 227 10.11 -15.76 -4.89
N THR A 228 9.23 -15.21 -4.08
CA THR A 228 7.89 -15.70 -3.77
C THR A 228 6.87 -14.61 -3.97
N ASP A 229 5.62 -14.99 -4.24
CA ASP A 229 4.52 -14.09 -4.44
C ASP A 229 3.20 -14.77 -4.06
N ASP A 230 2.22 -14.04 -3.59
CA ASP A 230 0.94 -14.58 -3.12
C ASP A 230 -0.09 -14.77 -4.25
N ALA A 231 0.12 -14.11 -5.40
CA ALA A 231 -0.75 -14.19 -6.58
C ALA A 231 -0.11 -14.86 -7.79
N CYS A 232 1.23 -14.92 -7.86
CA CYS A 232 1.98 -15.43 -8.99
C CYS A 232 2.76 -16.71 -8.67
N GLU A 233 2.31 -17.85 -9.16
CA GLU A 233 3.10 -19.08 -9.09
C GLU A 233 4.35 -18.98 -9.98
N ASN A 234 5.46 -19.60 -9.54
CA ASN A 234 6.73 -19.65 -10.29
C ASN A 234 7.36 -18.30 -10.60
N ILE A 235 7.11 -17.28 -9.79
CA ILE A 235 7.64 -15.91 -9.94
C ILE A 235 9.19 -15.90 -9.98
N ALA A 236 9.86 -16.84 -9.30
CA ALA A 236 11.32 -16.94 -9.30
C ALA A 236 11.92 -17.12 -10.71
N GLY A 237 11.19 -17.71 -11.65
CA GLY A 237 11.61 -17.84 -13.05
C GLY A 237 11.63 -16.52 -13.84
N ARG A 238 11.07 -15.45 -13.28
CA ARG A 238 10.99 -14.11 -13.92
C ARG A 238 12.09 -13.17 -13.43
N ILE A 239 12.93 -13.63 -12.50
CA ILE A 239 14.01 -12.79 -11.97
C ILE A 239 14.98 -12.42 -13.10
N THR A 240 15.23 -11.13 -13.23
CA THR A 240 16.25 -10.58 -14.11
C THR A 240 17.43 -10.07 -13.28
N VAL A 241 18.65 -10.22 -13.82
CA VAL A 241 19.87 -9.76 -13.18
C VAL A 241 20.57 -8.77 -14.09
N SER A 242 20.92 -7.61 -13.55
CA SER A 242 21.73 -6.60 -14.23
C SER A 242 23.03 -6.34 -13.48
N GLY A 243 24.04 -5.83 -14.20
CA GLY A 243 25.40 -5.69 -13.69
C GLY A 243 26.28 -6.90 -14.06
N SER A 244 27.57 -6.76 -13.82
CA SER A 244 28.54 -7.83 -14.01
C SER A 244 29.75 -7.62 -13.12
N VAL A 245 30.44 -8.69 -12.76
CA VAL A 245 31.65 -8.66 -11.93
C VAL A 245 32.86 -8.94 -12.80
N ASP A 246 33.76 -7.94 -12.92
CA ASP A 246 35.08 -8.16 -13.54
C ASP A 246 36.10 -8.45 -12.43
N THR A 247 36.38 -9.72 -12.23
CA THR A 247 37.36 -10.13 -11.19
C THR A 247 38.81 -9.80 -11.53
N ASN A 248 39.10 -9.35 -12.74
CA ASN A 248 40.47 -8.91 -13.10
C ASN A 248 40.73 -7.47 -12.66
N LYS A 249 39.73 -6.73 -12.30
CA LYS A 249 39.86 -5.33 -11.91
C LYS A 249 39.32 -5.12 -10.49
N ILE A 250 40.17 -4.61 -9.61
CA ILE A 250 39.82 -4.24 -8.25
C ILE A 250 38.73 -3.16 -8.30
N GLY A 251 37.71 -3.33 -7.46
CA GLY A 251 36.58 -2.40 -7.40
C GLY A 251 35.36 -2.98 -6.69
N CYS A 252 34.32 -2.17 -6.65
CA CYS A 252 33.00 -2.57 -6.16
C CYS A 252 32.08 -2.78 -7.36
N TYR A 253 31.43 -3.93 -7.41
CA TYR A 253 30.50 -4.33 -8.45
C TYR A 253 29.15 -4.60 -7.83
N ILE A 254 28.11 -4.13 -8.48
CA ILE A 254 26.72 -4.28 -8.00
C ILE A 254 25.96 -5.15 -9.00
N LEU A 255 25.40 -6.23 -8.50
CA LEU A 255 24.42 -7.05 -9.20
C LEU A 255 23.04 -6.68 -8.68
N THR A 256 22.15 -6.21 -9.55
CA THR A 256 20.78 -5.86 -9.20
C THR A 256 19.85 -6.94 -9.74
N TYR A 257 19.10 -7.56 -8.85
CA TYR A 257 18.05 -8.52 -9.14
C TYR A 257 16.73 -7.77 -9.12
N ARG A 258 15.90 -8.02 -10.11
CA ARG A 258 14.57 -7.43 -10.23
C ARG A 258 13.58 -8.49 -10.63
N VAL A 259 12.42 -8.47 -10.01
CA VAL A 259 11.28 -9.31 -10.36
C VAL A 259 10.03 -8.46 -10.44
N GLU A 260 9.13 -8.83 -11.36
CA GLU A 260 7.85 -8.15 -11.57
C GLU A 260 6.77 -9.22 -11.72
N ASP A 261 5.65 -9.04 -10.99
CA ASP A 261 4.49 -9.92 -11.07
C ASP A 261 3.62 -9.63 -12.31
N ASP A 262 2.46 -10.28 -12.41
CA ASP A 262 1.50 -10.09 -13.52
C ASP A 262 0.70 -8.78 -13.39
N PHE A 263 0.78 -8.10 -12.25
CA PHE A 263 0.04 -6.89 -11.93
C PHE A 263 0.92 -5.64 -11.96
N GLY A 264 2.23 -5.81 -12.19
CA GLY A 264 3.20 -4.73 -12.30
C GLY A 264 3.81 -4.31 -10.97
N ASN A 265 3.59 -5.08 -9.89
CA ASN A 265 4.30 -4.85 -8.64
C ASN A 265 5.73 -5.40 -8.77
N VAL A 266 6.69 -4.69 -8.18
CA VAL A 266 8.13 -4.92 -8.40
C VAL A 266 8.85 -4.99 -7.07
N ASP A 267 9.79 -5.93 -6.97
CA ASP A 267 10.83 -5.91 -5.94
C ASP A 267 12.22 -5.97 -6.53
N GLU A 268 13.17 -5.33 -5.83
CA GLU A 268 14.58 -5.27 -6.24
C GLU A 268 15.50 -5.54 -5.04
N ALA A 269 16.53 -6.34 -5.29
CA ALA A 269 17.59 -6.60 -4.33
C ALA A 269 18.97 -6.40 -4.97
N GLN A 270 19.95 -6.04 -4.18
CA GLN A 270 21.32 -5.85 -4.68
C GLN A 270 22.34 -6.71 -3.93
N ARG A 271 23.26 -7.31 -4.70
CA ARG A 271 24.46 -7.93 -4.16
C ARG A 271 25.67 -7.06 -4.54
N ILE A 272 26.49 -6.78 -3.54
CA ILE A 272 27.68 -5.95 -3.66
C ILE A 272 28.89 -6.87 -3.58
N VAL A 273 29.66 -6.91 -4.66
CA VAL A 273 30.87 -7.75 -4.78
C VAL A 273 32.09 -6.86 -4.78
N HIS A 274 32.90 -6.98 -3.74
CA HIS A 274 34.19 -6.29 -3.64
C HIS A 274 35.29 -7.18 -4.21
N VAL A 275 35.82 -6.81 -5.38
CA VAL A 275 37.04 -7.41 -5.92
C VAL A 275 38.22 -6.71 -5.28
N VAL A 276 38.99 -7.47 -4.52
CA VAL A 276 40.09 -6.98 -3.68
C VAL A 276 41.42 -7.62 -4.06
N GLN A 277 42.53 -7.03 -3.62
CA GLN A 277 43.82 -7.64 -3.80
C GLN A 277 43.95 -8.95 -3.01
N PRO A 278 44.66 -9.96 -3.53
CA PRO A 278 45.07 -11.07 -2.70
C PRO A 278 45.90 -10.59 -1.49
N PRO A 279 45.86 -11.28 -0.34
CA PRO A 279 46.55 -10.85 0.86
C PRO A 279 48.06 -10.64 0.61
N ILE A 280 48.55 -9.44 0.92
CA ILE A 280 49.97 -9.11 0.75
C ILE A 280 50.73 -9.68 1.95
N ALA A 281 51.72 -10.53 1.66
CA ALA A 281 52.58 -11.09 2.69
C ALA A 281 53.60 -10.06 3.20
N GLY A 282 54.12 -10.25 4.42
CA GLY A 282 55.18 -9.42 4.97
C GLY A 282 54.71 -8.09 5.56
N ARG A 283 55.62 -7.10 5.50
CA ARG A 283 55.40 -5.76 6.07
C ARG A 283 54.75 -4.85 5.04
N VAL A 284 53.62 -4.23 5.37
CA VAL A 284 52.88 -3.35 4.45
C VAL A 284 52.63 -2.00 5.09
N ILE A 285 52.82 -0.96 4.28
CA ILE A 285 52.49 0.43 4.60
C ILE A 285 51.29 0.84 3.74
N TYR A 286 50.22 1.24 4.36
CA TYR A 286 49.05 1.86 3.73
C TYR A 286 49.12 3.37 4.04
N LEU A 287 49.58 4.17 3.07
CA LEU A 287 49.53 5.63 3.19
C LEU A 287 48.06 6.08 2.98
N THR A 288 47.52 6.83 3.92
CA THR A 288 46.17 7.35 3.80
C THR A 288 46.13 8.87 4.04
N PHE A 289 45.33 9.56 3.26
CA PHE A 289 45.25 11.02 3.27
C PHE A 289 43.80 11.45 3.44
N ASP A 290 43.52 12.25 4.47
CA ASP A 290 42.20 12.76 4.79
C ASP A 290 42.02 14.21 4.32
N ASP A 291 40.79 14.69 4.27
CA ASP A 291 40.37 16.06 4.01
C ASP A 291 40.58 16.59 2.57
N GLY A 292 41.22 15.82 1.72
CA GLY A 292 41.45 16.20 0.34
C GLY A 292 40.19 16.02 -0.58
N PRO A 293 40.35 16.34 -1.87
CA PRO A 293 41.54 16.88 -2.53
C PRO A 293 41.81 18.36 -2.15
N GLY A 294 43.09 18.67 -1.91
CA GLY A 294 43.54 19.99 -1.52
C GLY A 294 44.53 20.60 -2.51
N PRO A 295 45.14 21.74 -2.18
CA PRO A 295 46.05 22.45 -3.07
C PRO A 295 47.36 21.66 -3.35
N PHE A 296 47.72 20.72 -2.48
CA PHE A 296 48.97 19.95 -2.61
C PHE A 296 48.73 18.51 -3.07
N THR A 297 47.49 18.08 -3.32
CA THR A 297 47.14 16.71 -3.76
C THR A 297 47.85 16.34 -5.07
N ASN A 298 47.89 17.25 -6.06
CA ASN A 298 48.61 16.98 -7.33
C ASN A 298 50.11 16.77 -7.13
N LYS A 299 50.76 17.54 -6.25
CA LYS A 299 52.18 17.35 -5.88
C LYS A 299 52.40 16.00 -5.20
N LEU A 300 51.49 15.59 -4.32
CA LEU A 300 51.50 14.28 -3.68
C LEU A 300 51.37 13.15 -4.71
N LEU A 301 50.45 13.25 -5.66
CA LEU A 301 50.28 12.26 -6.73
C LEU A 301 51.55 12.14 -7.61
N ASP A 302 52.25 13.25 -7.89
CA ASP A 302 53.51 13.20 -8.62
C ASP A 302 54.59 12.42 -7.84
N VAL A 303 54.67 12.58 -6.51
CA VAL A 303 55.57 11.81 -5.65
C VAL A 303 55.20 10.33 -5.63
N LEU A 304 53.95 10.00 -5.43
CA LEU A 304 53.46 8.61 -5.42
C LEU A 304 53.74 7.91 -6.76
N LYS A 305 53.50 8.59 -7.88
CA LYS A 305 53.76 8.10 -9.23
C LYS A 305 55.25 7.85 -9.47
N LYS A 306 56.13 8.76 -9.02
CA LYS A 306 57.58 8.64 -9.15
C LYS A 306 58.11 7.33 -8.58
N TYR A 307 57.54 6.84 -7.50
CA TYR A 307 57.97 5.61 -6.81
C TYR A 307 57.05 4.42 -7.05
N ASP A 308 56.05 4.55 -7.93
CA ASP A 308 54.98 3.57 -8.18
C ASP A 308 54.26 3.08 -6.89
N VAL A 309 54.06 3.99 -5.95
CA VAL A 309 53.35 3.71 -4.68
C VAL A 309 51.89 4.05 -4.80
N LYS A 310 51.02 3.13 -4.36
CA LYS A 310 49.59 3.36 -4.28
C LYS A 310 49.19 3.75 -2.86
N ALA A 311 48.22 4.65 -2.74
CA ALA A 311 47.71 5.21 -1.49
C ALA A 311 46.18 5.28 -1.47
N THR A 312 45.59 5.67 -0.33
CA THR A 312 44.15 5.84 -0.18
C THR A 312 43.83 7.27 0.22
N PHE A 313 42.80 7.85 -0.40
CA PHE A 313 42.35 9.21 -0.15
C PHE A 313 40.92 9.20 0.38
N PHE A 314 40.74 9.62 1.63
CA PHE A 314 39.41 9.82 2.21
C PHE A 314 38.93 11.25 1.94
N LEU A 315 38.01 11.38 1.00
CA LEU A 315 37.68 12.64 0.35
C LEU A 315 36.62 13.44 1.06
N VAL A 316 36.75 14.76 1.00
CA VAL A 316 35.74 15.76 1.40
C VAL A 316 35.29 16.50 0.16
N SER A 317 33.99 16.91 0.12
CA SER A 317 33.46 17.70 -0.99
C SER A 317 34.08 19.11 -1.00
N ARG A 318 34.94 19.37 -1.96
CA ARG A 318 35.62 20.65 -2.19
C ARG A 318 35.54 21.04 -3.66
N SER A 319 35.86 22.30 -3.95
CA SER A 319 35.92 22.79 -5.34
C SER A 319 36.99 22.04 -6.21
N SER A 320 37.96 21.41 -5.59
CA SER A 320 39.02 20.60 -6.20
C SER A 320 38.62 19.12 -6.38
N ILE A 321 37.38 18.72 -6.12
CA ILE A 321 36.94 17.31 -6.15
C ILE A 321 37.25 16.60 -7.48
N SER A 322 37.33 17.32 -8.60
CA SER A 322 37.71 16.77 -9.90
C SER A 322 39.09 16.10 -9.93
N ILE A 323 39.99 16.41 -8.98
CA ILE A 323 41.29 15.74 -8.83
C ILE A 323 41.08 14.25 -8.49
N ALA A 324 39.94 13.86 -7.93
CA ALA A 324 39.62 12.46 -7.67
C ALA A 324 39.69 11.58 -8.94
N ASN A 325 39.41 12.13 -10.12
CA ASN A 325 39.64 11.41 -11.40
C ASN A 325 41.10 11.01 -11.60
N ARG A 326 42.04 11.89 -11.25
CA ARG A 326 43.47 11.57 -11.33
C ARG A 326 43.86 10.52 -10.29
N ILE A 327 43.36 10.65 -9.04
CA ILE A 327 43.57 9.67 -7.97
C ILE A 327 43.18 8.27 -8.45
N VAL A 328 41.97 8.11 -8.97
CA VAL A 328 41.47 6.81 -9.46
C VAL A 328 42.24 6.32 -10.70
N SER A 329 42.50 7.19 -11.68
CA SER A 329 43.16 6.80 -12.93
C SER A 329 44.61 6.39 -12.72
N GLU A 330 45.28 6.88 -11.66
CA GLU A 330 46.64 6.48 -11.28
C GLU A 330 46.68 5.25 -10.35
N GLY A 331 45.50 4.62 -10.10
CA GLY A 331 45.36 3.35 -9.36
C GLY A 331 45.36 3.48 -7.84
N HIS A 332 45.08 4.66 -7.31
CA HIS A 332 44.87 4.88 -5.88
C HIS A 332 43.43 4.57 -5.49
N SER A 333 43.20 4.25 -4.22
CA SER A 333 41.85 4.07 -3.68
C SER A 333 41.26 5.39 -3.21
N VAL A 334 39.94 5.54 -3.40
CA VAL A 334 39.16 6.63 -2.85
C VAL A 334 38.20 6.10 -1.77
N GLY A 335 38.07 6.81 -0.67
CA GLY A 335 37.14 6.55 0.41
C GLY A 335 36.34 7.79 0.75
N ILE A 336 35.28 7.59 1.53
CA ILE A 336 34.38 8.64 1.98
C ILE A 336 34.90 9.21 3.30
N HIS A 337 35.06 10.55 3.38
CA HIS A 337 35.32 11.20 4.64
C HIS A 337 34.06 11.99 5.09
N SER A 338 33.64 12.96 4.29
CA SER A 338 32.42 13.74 4.55
C SER A 338 32.07 14.64 3.35
N VAL A 339 30.82 15.06 3.24
CA VAL A 339 30.47 16.20 2.38
C VAL A 339 30.90 17.51 3.03
N SER A 340 30.59 17.72 4.30
CA SER A 340 30.70 19.01 4.96
C SER A 340 31.90 19.14 5.90
N HIS A 341 32.36 18.06 6.48
CA HIS A 341 33.31 17.97 7.59
C HIS A 341 32.92 18.86 8.80
N ASP A 342 31.61 19.09 8.97
CA ASP A 342 31.07 19.85 10.10
C ASP A 342 30.55 18.88 11.16
N TYR A 343 31.32 18.68 12.21
CA TYR A 343 31.02 17.72 13.28
C TYR A 343 29.62 17.91 13.88
N ASN A 344 29.18 19.17 14.06
CA ASN A 344 27.88 19.45 14.63
C ASN A 344 26.71 19.06 13.73
N LYS A 345 26.96 18.99 12.43
CA LYS A 345 25.97 18.52 11.45
C LYS A 345 25.99 17.01 11.32
N ILE A 346 27.18 16.44 11.04
CA ILE A 346 27.29 15.02 10.72
C ILE A 346 26.98 14.12 11.92
N TYR A 347 27.31 14.53 13.15
CA TYR A 347 27.04 13.77 14.36
C TYR A 347 25.78 14.20 15.10
N ALA A 348 24.92 15.03 14.49
CA ALA A 348 23.64 15.44 15.08
C ALA A 348 22.66 14.28 15.26
N SER A 349 22.63 13.36 14.32
CA SER A 349 21.83 12.13 14.37
C SER A 349 22.41 11.08 13.41
N GLU A 350 21.94 9.83 13.51
CA GLU A 350 22.27 8.77 12.56
C GLU A 350 21.84 9.16 11.13
N GLU A 351 20.63 9.69 10.98
CA GLU A 351 20.09 10.17 9.69
C GLU A 351 20.99 11.25 9.09
N ALA A 352 21.41 12.25 9.86
CA ALA A 352 22.31 13.30 9.41
C ALA A 352 23.65 12.75 8.95
N PHE A 353 24.20 11.77 9.69
CA PHE A 353 25.42 11.08 9.31
C PHE A 353 25.29 10.33 7.99
N PHE A 354 24.25 9.51 7.84
CA PHE A 354 24.04 8.74 6.61
C PHE A 354 23.73 9.62 5.40
N ASN A 355 23.01 10.72 5.57
CA ASN A 355 22.78 11.70 4.51
C ASN A 355 24.12 12.30 4.01
N ASP A 356 25.06 12.63 4.91
CA ASP A 356 26.40 13.10 4.57
C ASP A 356 27.23 11.99 3.91
N LEU A 357 27.21 10.76 4.46
CA LEU A 357 27.92 9.59 3.95
C LEU A 357 27.51 9.25 2.52
N TYR A 358 26.20 9.04 2.28
CA TYR A 358 25.66 8.73 0.95
C TYR A 358 25.81 9.91 -0.02
N GLY A 359 25.68 11.13 0.49
CA GLY A 359 25.93 12.33 -0.28
C GLY A 359 27.37 12.35 -0.85
N MET A 360 28.37 12.02 -0.02
CA MET A 360 29.75 11.97 -0.47
C MET A 360 30.03 10.77 -1.38
N GLN A 361 29.44 9.59 -1.09
CA GLN A 361 29.51 8.44 -1.99
C GLN A 361 28.99 8.77 -3.39
N LYS A 362 27.86 9.47 -3.46
CA LYS A 362 27.31 9.94 -4.74
C LYS A 362 28.25 10.90 -5.46
N ILE A 363 28.83 11.87 -4.75
CA ILE A 363 29.78 12.84 -5.34
C ILE A 363 31.00 12.11 -5.92
N ILE A 364 31.57 11.15 -5.18
CA ILE A 364 32.72 10.35 -5.66
C ILE A 364 32.31 9.57 -6.92
N ARG A 365 31.18 8.89 -6.90
CA ARG A 365 30.68 8.12 -8.05
C ARG A 365 30.43 9.01 -9.26
N ASP A 366 29.74 10.13 -9.09
CA ASP A 366 29.41 11.06 -10.19
C ASP A 366 30.69 11.69 -10.80
N THR A 367 31.74 11.88 -9.98
CA THR A 367 33.01 12.44 -10.42
C THR A 367 33.90 11.41 -11.10
N THR A 368 33.99 10.20 -10.54
CA THR A 368 35.03 9.22 -10.93
C THR A 368 34.49 7.97 -11.62
N GLY A 369 33.20 7.73 -11.59
CA GLY A 369 32.56 6.47 -11.99
C GLY A 369 32.75 5.32 -10.99
N VAL A 370 33.41 5.55 -9.84
CA VAL A 370 33.70 4.53 -8.83
C VAL A 370 32.72 4.64 -7.68
N THR A 371 32.02 3.55 -7.36
CA THR A 371 31.28 3.41 -6.12
C THR A 371 32.21 2.85 -5.05
N THR A 372 32.43 3.57 -3.95
CA THR A 372 33.26 3.12 -2.84
C THR A 372 32.44 2.84 -1.59
N TYR A 373 32.83 1.80 -0.86
CA TYR A 373 32.31 1.46 0.48
C TYR A 373 33.41 1.59 1.55
N LEU A 374 34.54 2.18 1.19
CA LEU A 374 35.60 2.53 2.14
C LEU A 374 35.29 3.89 2.74
N MET A 375 35.35 4.01 4.05
CA MET A 375 35.12 5.27 4.72
C MET A 375 36.07 5.49 5.92
N ARG A 376 36.18 6.72 6.34
CA ARG A 376 36.79 7.10 7.62
C ARG A 376 35.93 8.15 8.30
N PHE A 377 35.61 7.90 9.57
CA PHE A 377 34.89 8.87 10.37
C PHE A 377 35.69 10.16 10.54
N PRO A 378 35.12 11.36 10.30
CA PRO A 378 35.79 12.62 10.66
C PRO A 378 36.20 12.64 12.14
N GLY A 379 37.51 12.81 12.37
CA GLY A 379 38.09 12.69 13.70
C GLY A 379 38.33 11.26 14.22
N GLY A 380 38.05 10.22 13.38
CA GLY A 380 38.20 8.80 13.72
C GLY A 380 37.03 8.25 14.55
N SER A 381 36.95 6.91 14.66
CA SER A 381 35.88 6.25 15.44
C SER A 381 35.99 6.54 16.96
N SER A 382 37.16 6.90 17.45
CA SER A 382 37.42 7.25 18.86
C SER A 382 37.27 8.74 19.17
N ASN A 383 36.69 9.53 18.27
CA ASN A 383 36.61 10.98 18.42
C ASN A 383 35.78 11.39 19.66
N LYS A 384 36.08 12.56 20.19
CA LYS A 384 35.33 13.19 21.28
C LYS A 384 34.54 14.42 20.82
N VAL A 385 34.68 14.81 19.55
CA VAL A 385 33.96 15.96 18.98
C VAL A 385 32.47 15.69 18.85
N SER A 386 32.07 14.42 18.83
CA SER A 386 30.68 13.94 18.79
C SER A 386 30.02 13.86 20.18
N SER A 387 30.71 14.19 21.29
CA SER A 387 30.22 14.00 22.66
C SER A 387 28.98 14.80 23.03
N PHE A 388 28.60 15.79 22.22
CA PHE A 388 27.34 16.50 22.33
C PHE A 388 26.10 15.61 22.02
N ASN A 389 26.29 14.48 21.32
CA ASN A 389 25.31 13.43 21.09
C ASN A 389 25.82 12.12 21.72
N PRO A 390 25.47 11.83 22.98
CA PRO A 390 26.01 10.69 23.71
C PRO A 390 25.69 9.35 23.04
N GLY A 391 26.70 8.49 22.89
CA GLY A 391 26.58 7.16 22.31
C GLY A 391 26.44 7.11 20.79
N ILE A 392 26.51 8.24 20.09
CA ILE A 392 26.35 8.27 18.62
C ILE A 392 27.41 7.41 17.92
N MET A 393 28.69 7.48 18.32
CA MET A 393 29.73 6.70 17.67
C MET A 393 29.56 5.20 17.89
N SER A 394 29.15 4.77 19.09
CA SER A 394 28.87 3.36 19.41
C SER A 394 27.74 2.78 18.54
N ARG A 395 26.77 3.61 18.13
CA ARG A 395 25.71 3.20 17.21
C ARG A 395 26.20 3.22 15.76
N LEU A 396 26.88 4.30 15.35
CA LEU A 396 27.33 4.48 13.96
C LEU A 396 28.30 3.41 13.51
N VAL A 397 29.25 2.96 14.34
CA VAL A 397 30.21 1.91 13.94
C VAL A 397 29.51 0.60 13.55
N ASN A 398 28.43 0.25 14.25
CA ASN A 398 27.65 -0.95 13.92
C ASN A 398 26.76 -0.72 12.67
N LEU A 399 26.13 0.45 12.58
CA LEU A 399 25.22 0.77 11.47
C LEU A 399 25.96 0.87 10.14
N VAL A 400 27.14 1.49 10.06
CA VAL A 400 27.89 1.57 8.82
C VAL A 400 28.35 0.21 8.32
N GLU A 401 28.72 -0.72 9.22
CA GLU A 401 29.08 -2.08 8.85
C GLU A 401 27.86 -2.87 8.37
N ALA A 402 26.68 -2.67 9.00
CA ALA A 402 25.42 -3.28 8.56
C ALA A 402 25.00 -2.80 7.16
N GLU A 403 25.26 -1.53 6.83
CA GLU A 403 25.04 -0.94 5.49
C GLU A 403 26.16 -1.34 4.48
N GLY A 404 27.09 -2.21 4.86
CA GLY A 404 28.13 -2.72 4.02
C GLY A 404 29.34 -1.79 3.84
N PHE A 405 29.41 -0.69 4.57
CA PHE A 405 30.62 0.13 4.58
C PHE A 405 31.69 -0.48 5.44
N ARG A 406 32.95 -0.24 5.06
CA ARG A 406 34.12 -0.60 5.86
C ARG A 406 34.81 0.68 6.30
N TYR A 407 34.80 0.93 7.61
CA TYR A 407 35.50 2.10 8.13
C TYR A 407 36.96 1.77 8.51
N PHE A 408 37.82 2.76 8.40
CA PHE A 408 39.25 2.67 8.67
C PHE A 408 39.66 3.75 9.65
N ASP A 409 40.28 3.36 10.73
CA ASP A 409 41.08 4.27 11.54
C ASP A 409 42.56 4.19 11.11
N TRP A 410 43.46 4.41 12.01
CA TRP A 410 44.91 4.35 11.76
C TRP A 410 45.62 3.81 13.00
N ASN A 411 46.77 3.20 12.80
CA ASN A 411 47.67 2.79 13.88
C ASN A 411 49.00 3.52 13.85
N VAL A 412 49.20 4.43 12.89
CA VAL A 412 50.36 5.30 12.77
C VAL A 412 49.87 6.73 12.47
N GLY A 413 50.09 7.64 13.44
CA GLY A 413 49.75 9.06 13.28
C GLY A 413 51.02 9.86 12.84
N SER A 414 50.81 10.81 11.95
CA SER A 414 51.87 11.73 11.50
C SER A 414 52.07 12.96 12.39
N SER A 415 50.98 13.36 13.11
CA SER A 415 50.85 14.64 13.82
C SER A 415 51.02 15.87 12.92
N ASP A 416 50.67 15.74 11.64
CA ASP A 416 50.83 16.80 10.61
C ASP A 416 49.86 17.98 10.78
N THR A 417 48.85 17.84 11.62
CA THR A 417 47.98 18.93 12.06
C THR A 417 48.65 19.88 13.06
N SER A 418 49.75 19.45 13.64
CA SER A 418 50.55 20.26 14.58
C SER A 418 51.61 21.10 13.81
N ASP A 419 52.22 22.07 14.51
CA ASP A 419 53.29 22.90 13.89
C ASP A 419 54.65 22.17 13.88
N LEU A 420 54.74 21.16 13.00
CA LEU A 420 55.94 20.32 12.80
C LEU A 420 56.52 20.56 11.41
N THR A 421 57.87 20.37 11.32
CA THR A 421 58.55 20.37 10.01
C THR A 421 58.25 19.06 9.24
N SER A 422 58.48 19.04 7.93
CA SER A 422 58.30 17.83 7.11
C SER A 422 59.20 16.68 7.60
N GLU A 423 60.42 16.95 8.05
CA GLU A 423 61.32 15.98 8.62
C GLU A 423 60.80 15.37 9.92
N GLN A 424 60.21 16.20 10.81
CA GLN A 424 59.61 15.73 12.06
C GLN A 424 58.38 14.85 11.80
N ILE A 425 57.54 15.24 10.81
CA ILE A 425 56.39 14.46 10.37
C ILE A 425 56.85 13.09 9.83
N ALA A 426 57.86 13.07 8.96
CA ALA A 426 58.40 11.83 8.43
C ALA A 426 58.97 10.93 9.54
N GLN A 427 59.71 11.48 10.51
CA GLN A 427 60.21 10.71 11.65
C GLN A 427 59.13 10.14 12.55
N ASN A 428 58.03 10.87 12.79
CA ASN A 428 56.86 10.38 13.53
C ASN A 428 56.25 9.15 12.83
N VAL A 429 56.00 9.26 11.52
CA VAL A 429 55.47 8.16 10.71
C VAL A 429 56.40 6.96 10.70
N ILE A 430 57.70 7.14 10.41
CA ILE A 430 58.72 6.08 10.39
C ILE A 430 58.80 5.38 11.77
N SER A 431 58.79 6.15 12.85
CA SER A 431 58.81 5.62 14.22
C SER A 431 57.56 4.79 14.54
N GLY A 432 56.40 5.19 14.05
CA GLY A 432 55.17 4.44 14.14
C GLY A 432 55.19 3.15 13.35
N ILE A 433 55.61 3.20 12.08
CA ILE A 433 55.70 2.05 11.17
C ILE A 433 56.58 0.93 11.75
N ARG A 434 57.71 1.27 12.39
CA ARG A 434 58.63 0.28 13.01
C ARG A 434 57.95 -0.60 14.07
N ARG A 435 56.79 -0.19 14.61
CA ARG A 435 56.07 -0.87 15.71
C ARG A 435 55.02 -1.85 15.21
N THR A 436 54.74 -1.89 13.89
CA THR A 436 53.70 -2.73 13.31
C THR A 436 54.13 -3.33 11.97
N SER A 437 53.59 -4.49 11.63
CA SER A 437 53.78 -5.13 10.32
C SER A 437 52.79 -4.65 9.26
N LYS A 438 51.68 -4.09 9.67
CA LYS A 438 50.63 -3.54 8.82
C LYS A 438 50.32 -2.12 9.30
N ALA A 439 51.00 -1.14 8.71
CA ALA A 439 50.88 0.27 9.09
C ALA A 439 49.80 0.97 8.28
N VAL A 440 48.73 1.39 8.91
CA VAL A 440 47.76 2.33 8.34
C VAL A 440 48.13 3.72 8.84
N VAL A 441 48.62 4.56 7.95
CA VAL A 441 49.19 5.86 8.29
C VAL A 441 48.18 6.97 8.02
N LEU A 442 47.90 7.80 9.03
CA LEU A 442 47.09 9.01 8.87
C LEU A 442 47.97 10.21 8.52
N GLN A 443 47.70 10.84 7.40
CA GLN A 443 48.21 12.14 6.97
C GLN A 443 47.07 12.95 6.31
N HIS A 444 47.35 14.23 6.00
CA HIS A 444 46.42 15.12 5.30
C HIS A 444 47.12 15.75 4.09
N ASP A 445 46.55 15.65 2.90
CA ASP A 445 47.12 16.19 1.66
C ASP A 445 46.80 17.68 1.43
N ILE A 446 46.10 18.28 2.40
CA ILE A 446 45.84 19.72 2.43
C ILE A 446 46.98 20.55 3.05
N TYR A 447 47.98 19.89 3.67
CA TYR A 447 49.12 20.57 4.27
C TYR A 447 50.41 20.30 3.46
N GLU A 448 51.09 21.36 3.03
CA GLU A 448 52.34 21.24 2.23
C GLU A 448 53.43 20.46 2.97
N ARG A 449 53.58 20.72 4.27
CA ARG A 449 54.56 20.02 5.12
C ARG A 449 54.32 18.52 5.22
N SER A 450 53.06 18.10 5.23
CA SER A 450 52.66 16.69 5.23
C SER A 450 53.03 16.02 3.90
N VAL A 451 52.67 16.66 2.79
CA VAL A 451 53.00 16.17 1.45
C VAL A 451 54.52 16.10 1.23
N ASN A 452 55.30 17.10 1.68
CA ASN A 452 56.75 17.11 1.57
C ASN A 452 57.42 15.98 2.38
N ALA A 453 56.81 15.47 3.44
CA ALA A 453 57.33 14.35 4.24
C ALA A 453 57.19 12.99 3.53
N VAL A 454 56.29 12.85 2.56
CA VAL A 454 55.89 11.56 1.96
C VAL A 454 57.09 10.90 1.23
N GLU A 455 57.87 11.67 0.48
CA GLU A 455 59.01 11.12 -0.27
C GLU A 455 60.01 10.43 0.66
N GLN A 456 60.34 11.04 1.80
CA GLN A 456 61.26 10.46 2.79
C GLN A 456 60.65 9.18 3.41
N ILE A 457 59.36 9.15 3.68
CA ILE A 457 58.65 7.96 4.21
C ILE A 457 58.72 6.81 3.20
N ILE A 458 58.46 7.10 1.92
CA ILE A 458 58.51 6.10 0.84
C ILE A 458 59.90 5.52 0.70
N LEU A 459 60.92 6.37 0.56
CA LEU A 459 62.32 5.93 0.41
C LEU A 459 62.74 5.03 1.57
N TRP A 460 62.51 5.48 2.81
CA TRP A 460 62.80 4.69 4.00
C TRP A 460 62.08 3.34 3.99
N GLY A 461 60.77 3.32 3.65
CA GLY A 461 59.95 2.10 3.61
C GLY A 461 60.48 1.08 2.60
N LEU A 462 60.81 1.51 1.37
CA LEU A 462 61.37 0.66 0.33
C LEU A 462 62.74 0.11 0.72
N GLU A 463 63.64 0.95 1.27
CA GLU A 463 64.96 0.54 1.76
C GLU A 463 64.89 -0.48 2.91
N ASN A 464 63.80 -0.47 3.71
CA ASN A 464 63.61 -1.38 4.83
C ASN A 464 62.69 -2.57 4.51
N GLY A 465 62.39 -2.83 3.22
CA GLY A 465 61.67 -4.01 2.74
C GLY A 465 60.19 -4.00 3.01
N TYR A 466 59.57 -2.81 3.10
CA TYR A 466 58.11 -2.68 3.15
C TYR A 466 57.52 -2.63 1.74
N THR A 467 56.33 -3.22 1.61
CA THR A 467 55.47 -3.04 0.44
C THR A 467 54.49 -1.91 0.71
N PHE A 468 54.24 -1.07 -0.27
CA PHE A 468 53.17 -0.06 -0.19
C PHE A 468 51.93 -0.54 -0.93
N ALA A 469 50.76 -0.30 -0.36
CA ALA A 469 49.50 -0.63 -1.00
C ALA A 469 48.42 0.40 -0.66
N ALA A 470 47.45 0.53 -1.53
CA ALA A 470 46.18 1.21 -1.20
C ALA A 470 45.29 0.29 -0.37
N LEU A 471 44.45 0.87 0.48
CA LEU A 471 43.40 0.11 1.19
C LEU A 471 42.34 -0.36 0.20
N ASP A 472 41.85 -1.55 0.45
CA ASP A 472 40.67 -2.12 -0.16
C ASP A 472 39.72 -2.68 0.91
N TYR A 473 38.61 -3.26 0.50
CA TYR A 473 37.59 -3.76 1.43
C TYR A 473 38.06 -4.90 2.34
N ALA A 474 39.13 -5.62 1.99
CA ALA A 474 39.74 -6.69 2.78
C ALA A 474 40.96 -6.24 3.61
N SER A 475 41.37 -5.00 3.48
CA SER A 475 42.57 -4.46 4.16
C SER A 475 42.35 -4.34 5.69
N PRO A 476 43.46 -4.30 6.48
CA PRO A 476 43.34 -4.09 7.94
C PRO A 476 42.73 -2.74 8.27
N THR A 477 41.75 -2.74 9.13
CA THR A 477 40.94 -1.56 9.47
C THR A 477 41.56 -0.65 10.52
N ALA A 478 42.45 -1.21 11.37
CA ALA A 478 43.14 -0.49 12.47
C ALA A 478 42.14 0.28 13.39
N HIS A 479 40.98 -0.34 13.70
CA HIS A 479 39.95 0.28 14.51
C HIS A 479 40.45 0.76 15.86
N HIS A 480 40.06 1.95 16.25
CA HIS A 480 40.24 2.49 17.59
C HIS A 480 39.14 2.00 18.55
N GLY A 481 39.38 2.09 19.84
CA GLY A 481 38.34 1.93 20.84
C GLY A 481 37.36 3.10 20.78
N VAL A 482 36.07 2.81 20.70
CA VAL A 482 35.03 3.83 20.62
C VAL A 482 34.87 4.52 21.99
N ASN A 483 34.84 5.85 22.01
CA ASN A 483 34.80 6.65 23.24
C ASN A 483 33.44 7.34 23.49
N ASN A 484 32.52 7.28 22.56
CA ASN A 484 31.21 7.93 22.66
C ASN A 484 30.08 7.05 22.10
#